data_d24b50fbecc3f15f87e84543f76bdb9c
#
_entry.id   d24b50fbecc3f15f87e84543f76bdb9c
#
_cell.length_a   1.000
_cell.length_b   1.000
_cell.length_c   1.000
_cell.angle_alpha   90.00
_cell.angle_beta   90.00
_cell.angle_gamma   90.00
#
_symmetry.space_group_name_H-M   'P 1'
#
loop_
_entity.id
_entity.type
_entity.pdbx_description
1 polymer ?
#
loop_
_entity_poly.entity_id
_entity_poly.type
_entity_poly.pdbx_seq_one_letter_code
_entity_poly.pdbx_strand_id
1 'polypeptide(L)'
;VPPSELYKRKILEPGLYNELARIAMRLYERGVSRAADHGLIFVDTKYEFGISNGKIMLMDEVNTPDSSRYWIADDYEARFEKEEEPRKLDKEYVRTWLADQGFTGDGKPPKLTDELRVEAAARYMEVVENFTGEPMQLEVGPVDESIYSILNPFAY
;
A
#
# COMPACT_ATOMS: atom_id res chain seq x y z
N VAL A 1 -5.35 11.13 -15.35
CA VAL A 1 -6.37 11.86 -16.13
C VAL A 1 -6.80 13.06 -15.31
N PRO A 2 -6.75 14.29 -15.84
CA PRO A 2 -7.17 15.47 -15.09
C PRO A 2 -8.69 15.47 -14.83
N PRO A 3 -9.16 16.08 -13.72
CA PRO A 3 -10.58 16.09 -13.35
C PRO A 3 -11.50 16.59 -14.47
N SER A 4 -11.06 17.61 -15.22
CA SER A 4 -11.81 18.16 -16.35
C SER A 4 -12.14 17.14 -17.44
N GLU A 5 -11.27 16.17 -17.66
CA GLU A 5 -11.50 15.10 -18.64
C GLU A 5 -12.53 14.07 -18.11
N LEU A 6 -12.52 13.80 -16.80
CA LEU A 6 -13.52 12.93 -16.15
C LEU A 6 -14.94 13.54 -16.30
N TYR A 7 -15.05 14.84 -16.10
CA TYR A 7 -16.32 15.57 -16.27
C TYR A 7 -16.79 15.57 -17.72
N LYS A 8 -15.89 15.87 -18.67
CA LYS A 8 -16.17 15.88 -20.10
C LYS A 8 -16.66 14.51 -20.58
N ARG A 9 -16.05 13.43 -20.08
CA ARG A 9 -16.45 12.05 -20.43
C ARG A 9 -17.66 11.56 -19.63
N LYS A 10 -18.22 12.36 -18.73
CA LYS A 10 -19.33 12.00 -17.84
C LYS A 10 -19.04 10.76 -17.00
N ILE A 11 -17.78 10.55 -16.61
CA ILE A 11 -17.37 9.44 -15.75
C ILE A 11 -17.70 9.77 -14.30
N LEU A 12 -17.45 11.03 -13.90
CA LEU A 12 -17.76 11.55 -12.55
C LEU A 12 -18.36 12.95 -12.65
N GLU A 13 -19.33 13.21 -11.80
CA GLU A 13 -19.83 14.57 -11.57
C GLU A 13 -18.88 15.36 -10.66
N PRO A 14 -18.73 16.69 -10.87
CA PRO A 14 -17.81 17.53 -10.09
C PRO A 14 -18.04 17.43 -8.58
N GLY A 15 -19.28 17.36 -8.12
CA GLY A 15 -19.63 17.24 -6.69
C GLY A 15 -19.09 15.94 -6.10
N LEU A 16 -19.30 14.81 -6.78
CA LEU A 16 -18.81 13.51 -6.34
C LEU A 16 -17.28 13.46 -6.35
N TYR A 17 -16.64 13.99 -7.40
CA TYR A 17 -15.18 14.05 -7.45
C TYR A 17 -14.59 14.80 -6.25
N ASN A 18 -15.14 15.98 -5.95
CA ASN A 18 -14.66 16.80 -4.84
C ASN A 18 -14.83 16.11 -3.48
N GLU A 19 -15.93 15.37 -3.30
CA GLU A 19 -16.14 14.60 -2.08
C GLU A 19 -15.15 13.44 -1.95
N LEU A 20 -14.92 12.67 -3.02
CA LEU A 20 -13.92 11.60 -3.06
C LEU A 20 -12.52 12.13 -2.79
N ALA A 21 -12.13 13.23 -3.42
CA ALA A 21 -10.84 13.88 -3.21
C ALA A 21 -10.66 14.31 -1.74
N ARG A 22 -11.69 14.90 -1.13
CA ARG A 22 -11.66 15.30 0.28
C ARG A 22 -11.51 14.10 1.23
N ILE A 23 -12.19 12.99 0.94
CA ILE A 23 -12.06 11.76 1.73
C ILE A 23 -10.65 11.18 1.57
N ALA A 24 -10.15 11.07 0.33
CA ALA A 24 -8.82 10.56 0.03
C ALA A 24 -7.73 11.36 0.74
N MET A 25 -7.81 12.71 0.71
CA MET A 25 -6.84 13.56 1.40
C MET A 25 -6.86 13.35 2.91
N ARG A 26 -8.03 13.25 3.53
CA ARG A 26 -8.13 12.98 4.97
C ARG A 26 -7.57 11.62 5.37
N LEU A 27 -7.77 10.60 4.54
CA LEU A 27 -7.18 9.27 4.76
C LEU A 27 -5.66 9.34 4.64
N TYR A 28 -5.17 10.06 3.62
CA TYR A 28 -3.74 10.26 3.41
C TYR A 28 -3.08 11.02 4.58
N GLU A 29 -3.64 12.15 4.99
CA GLU A 29 -3.15 12.94 6.13
C GLU A 29 -3.08 12.12 7.41
N ARG A 30 -4.10 11.28 7.67
CA ARG A 30 -4.09 10.36 8.81
C ARG A 30 -2.98 9.30 8.68
N GLY A 31 -2.77 8.76 7.48
CA GLY A 31 -1.69 7.82 7.18
C GLY A 31 -0.31 8.44 7.41
N VAL A 32 -0.10 9.68 6.92
CA VAL A 32 1.14 10.45 7.13
C VAL A 32 1.42 10.65 8.61
N SER A 33 0.42 11.13 9.38
CA SER A 33 0.58 11.35 10.81
C SER A 33 0.94 10.04 11.54
N ARG A 34 0.21 8.95 11.24
CA ARG A 34 0.47 7.65 11.88
C ARG A 34 1.84 7.09 11.53
N ALA A 35 2.26 7.18 10.28
CA ALA A 35 3.57 6.75 9.84
C ALA A 35 4.68 7.53 10.53
N ALA A 36 4.54 8.85 10.63
CA ALA A 36 5.52 9.73 11.28
C ALA A 36 5.69 9.38 12.78
N ASP A 37 4.61 9.07 13.49
CA ASP A 37 4.64 8.64 14.89
C ASP A 37 5.47 7.36 15.10
N HIS A 38 5.72 6.61 14.01
CA HIS A 38 6.43 5.33 14.03
C HIS A 38 7.72 5.31 13.18
N GLY A 39 8.31 6.48 12.92
CA GLY A 39 9.59 6.60 12.22
C GLY A 39 9.53 6.25 10.73
N LEU A 40 8.34 6.34 10.12
CA LEU A 40 8.12 6.09 8.70
C LEU A 40 7.72 7.37 7.95
N ILE A 41 8.13 7.46 6.70
CA ILE A 41 7.63 8.44 5.73
C ILE A 41 6.61 7.75 4.84
N PHE A 42 5.36 8.21 4.90
CA PHE A 42 4.28 7.77 4.02
C PHE A 42 4.33 8.58 2.73
N VAL A 43 4.85 7.98 1.66
CA VAL A 43 5.19 8.70 0.43
C VAL A 43 3.96 8.96 -0.43
N ASP A 44 3.27 7.90 -0.79
CA ASP A 44 2.03 7.95 -1.58
C ASP A 44 1.20 6.68 -1.39
N THR A 45 -0.02 6.74 -1.89
CA THR A 45 -0.97 5.62 -1.84
C THR A 45 -2.00 5.72 -2.95
N LYS A 46 -2.73 4.63 -3.14
CA LYS A 46 -3.92 4.54 -3.99
C LYS A 46 -5.11 4.21 -3.10
N TYR A 47 -6.23 4.91 -3.29
CA TYR A 47 -7.52 4.56 -2.69
C TYR A 47 -8.53 4.21 -3.76
N GLU A 48 -9.34 3.20 -3.50
CA GLU A 48 -10.46 2.83 -4.33
C GLU A 48 -11.78 3.11 -3.64
N PHE A 49 -12.75 3.61 -4.38
CA PHE A 49 -14.08 3.93 -3.88
C PHE A 49 -15.16 3.33 -4.75
N GLY A 50 -16.21 2.87 -4.12
CA GLY A 50 -17.45 2.47 -4.78
C GLY A 50 -18.65 3.26 -4.24
N ILE A 51 -19.79 3.08 -4.89
CA ILE A 51 -21.06 3.63 -4.42
C ILE A 51 -22.02 2.44 -4.17
N SER A 52 -22.51 2.36 -2.95
CA SER A 52 -23.54 1.38 -2.57
C SER A 52 -24.69 2.11 -1.90
N ASN A 53 -25.90 1.91 -2.42
CA ASN A 53 -27.13 2.55 -1.91
C ASN A 53 -27.00 4.08 -1.77
N GLY A 54 -26.34 4.73 -2.75
CA GLY A 54 -26.12 6.18 -2.76
C GLY A 54 -25.05 6.67 -1.78
N LYS A 55 -24.32 5.78 -1.10
CA LYS A 55 -23.24 6.12 -0.17
C LYS A 55 -21.89 5.76 -0.77
N ILE A 56 -20.91 6.64 -0.54
CA ILE A 56 -19.51 6.36 -0.86
C ILE A 56 -18.99 5.31 0.11
N MET A 57 -18.39 4.26 -0.45
CA MET A 57 -17.73 3.18 0.29
C MET A 57 -16.26 3.16 -0.08
N LEU A 58 -15.39 3.13 0.92
CA LEU A 58 -13.97 2.84 0.72
C LEU A 58 -13.83 1.34 0.45
N MET A 59 -13.08 1.00 -0.58
CA MET A 59 -12.86 -0.37 -1.04
C MET A 59 -11.37 -0.65 -1.15
N ASP A 60 -11.05 -1.95 -1.29
CA ASP A 60 -9.69 -2.42 -1.46
C ASP A 60 -8.79 -2.09 -0.25
N GLU A 61 -7.51 -2.10 -0.45
CA GLU A 61 -6.50 -1.89 0.59
C GLU A 61 -6.39 -0.42 1.03
N VAL A 62 -6.18 -0.23 2.32
CA VAL A 62 -6.01 1.11 2.91
C VAL A 62 -4.68 1.18 3.63
N ASN A 63 -3.74 1.94 3.07
CA ASN A 63 -2.43 2.21 3.66
C ASN A 63 -1.57 0.95 3.90
N THR A 64 -1.78 -0.11 3.15
CA THR A 64 -0.94 -1.31 3.22
C THR A 64 0.36 -1.14 2.41
N PRO A 65 1.42 -1.93 2.68
CA PRO A 65 2.65 -1.88 1.89
C PRO A 65 2.48 -2.26 0.41
N ASP A 66 1.36 -2.90 0.04
CA ASP A 66 1.06 -3.21 -1.34
C ASP A 66 0.43 -2.02 -2.09
N SER A 67 -0.46 -1.27 -1.43
CA SER A 67 -1.10 -0.08 -2.02
C SER A 67 -0.30 1.21 -1.83
N SER A 68 0.70 1.22 -0.96
CA SER A 68 1.40 2.43 -0.50
C SER A 68 2.90 2.26 -0.47
N ARG A 69 3.63 3.37 -0.59
CA ARG A 69 5.09 3.40 -0.42
C ARG A 69 5.45 3.96 0.94
N TYR A 70 6.35 3.25 1.63
CA TYR A 70 6.91 3.65 2.90
C TYR A 70 8.43 3.72 2.83
N TRP A 71 8.99 4.76 3.41
CA TRP A 71 10.42 4.90 3.60
C TRP A 71 10.74 4.99 5.09
N ILE A 72 11.94 4.53 5.47
CA ILE A 72 12.46 4.72 6.83
C ILE A 72 12.87 6.18 6.99
N ALA A 73 12.45 6.81 8.09
CA ALA A 73 12.71 8.23 8.34
C ALA A 73 14.13 8.50 8.89
N ASP A 74 14.70 7.57 9.67
CA ASP A 74 15.92 7.78 10.47
C ASP A 74 17.12 8.28 9.69
N ASP A 75 17.34 7.79 8.48
CA ASP A 75 18.49 8.13 7.65
C ASP A 75 18.11 8.85 6.35
N TYR A 76 16.83 9.21 6.19
CA TYR A 76 16.32 9.78 4.95
C TYR A 76 17.04 11.05 4.54
N GLU A 77 17.17 12.03 5.45
CA GLU A 77 17.83 13.31 5.14
C GLU A 77 19.30 13.12 4.78
N ALA A 78 20.02 12.27 5.54
CA ALA A 78 21.43 11.99 5.28
C ALA A 78 21.65 11.29 3.93
N ARG A 79 20.72 10.41 3.50
CA ARG A 79 20.73 9.79 2.18
C ARG A 79 20.40 10.78 1.09
N PHE A 80 19.39 11.61 1.31
CA PHE A 80 18.97 12.63 0.36
C PHE A 80 20.10 13.61 0.05
N GLU A 81 20.86 14.08 1.07
CA GLU A 81 22.03 14.94 0.89
C GLU A 81 23.17 14.28 0.07
N LYS A 82 23.26 12.95 0.12
CA LYS A 82 24.25 12.16 -0.63
C LYS A 82 23.74 11.67 -1.98
N GLU A 83 22.52 12.04 -2.37
CA GLU A 83 21.86 11.54 -3.58
C GLU A 83 21.69 10.01 -3.59
N GLU A 84 21.59 9.41 -2.40
CA GLU A 84 21.35 7.97 -2.23
C GLU A 84 19.84 7.68 -2.21
N GLU A 85 19.46 6.50 -2.69
CA GLU A 85 18.07 6.02 -2.63
C GLU A 85 17.60 5.86 -1.18
N PRO A 86 16.35 6.26 -0.83
CA PRO A 86 15.78 6.03 0.49
C PRO A 86 15.62 4.53 0.77
N ARG A 87 15.60 4.16 2.04
CA ARG A 87 15.30 2.78 2.47
C ARG A 87 13.80 2.53 2.32
N LYS A 88 13.44 1.68 1.36
CA LYS A 88 12.06 1.37 0.96
C LYS A 88 11.55 0.13 1.68
N LEU A 89 10.32 0.16 2.19
CA LEU A 89 9.63 -0.95 2.86
C LEU A 89 8.37 -1.39 2.10
N ASP A 90 8.42 -1.38 0.78
CA ASP A 90 7.30 -1.69 -0.08
C ASP A 90 7.68 -2.71 -1.18
N LYS A 91 6.74 -3.00 -2.07
CA LYS A 91 6.93 -3.96 -3.18
C LYS A 91 7.96 -3.53 -4.22
N GLU A 92 8.48 -2.30 -4.18
CA GLU A 92 9.52 -1.84 -5.10
C GLU A 92 10.78 -2.70 -4.99
N TYR A 93 11.07 -3.27 -3.82
CA TYR A 93 12.15 -4.22 -3.64
C TYR A 93 12.03 -5.43 -4.58
N VAL A 94 10.84 -6.05 -4.64
CA VAL A 94 10.58 -7.18 -5.53
C VAL A 94 10.57 -6.73 -6.99
N ARG A 95 10.00 -5.57 -7.27
CA ARG A 95 9.95 -5.00 -8.61
C ARG A 95 11.35 -4.71 -9.16
N THR A 96 12.22 -4.13 -8.35
CA THR A 96 13.63 -3.88 -8.72
C THR A 96 14.34 -5.18 -9.02
N TRP A 97 14.21 -6.19 -8.16
CA TRP A 97 14.79 -7.51 -8.42
C TRP A 97 14.29 -8.13 -9.73
N LEU A 98 12.99 -8.03 -10.01
CA LEU A 98 12.42 -8.52 -11.28
C LEU A 98 13.00 -7.79 -12.49
N ALA A 99 13.15 -6.46 -12.39
CA ALA A 99 13.75 -5.66 -13.45
C ALA A 99 15.22 -6.05 -13.70
N ASP A 100 15.99 -6.31 -12.65
CA ASP A 100 17.37 -6.79 -12.74
C ASP A 100 17.47 -8.18 -13.40
N GLN A 101 16.40 -8.99 -13.31
CA GLN A 101 16.27 -10.26 -14.03
C GLN A 101 15.75 -10.07 -15.48
N GLY A 102 15.56 -8.83 -15.93
CA GLY A 102 15.06 -8.50 -17.26
C GLY A 102 13.54 -8.59 -17.42
N PHE A 103 12.78 -8.68 -16.33
CA PHE A 103 11.33 -8.75 -16.36
C PHE A 103 10.71 -7.41 -15.98
N THR A 104 10.02 -6.79 -16.94
CA THR A 104 9.36 -5.46 -16.78
C THR A 104 7.83 -5.52 -16.81
N GLY A 105 7.26 -6.72 -16.70
CA GLY A 105 5.81 -6.92 -16.65
C GLY A 105 5.25 -7.74 -17.82
N ASP A 106 6.00 -7.87 -18.91
CA ASP A 106 5.57 -8.63 -20.09
C ASP A 106 6.27 -9.99 -20.20
N GLY A 107 5.52 -11.00 -20.62
CA GLY A 107 6.06 -12.35 -20.82
C GLY A 107 6.01 -13.23 -19.57
N LYS A 108 6.88 -14.26 -19.53
CA LYS A 108 6.94 -15.19 -18.40
C LYS A 108 7.83 -14.65 -17.29
N PRO A 109 7.31 -14.41 -16.07
CA PRO A 109 8.13 -13.94 -14.97
C PRO A 109 9.18 -14.99 -14.54
N PRO A 110 10.35 -14.58 -14.05
CA PRO A 110 11.32 -15.47 -13.44
C PRO A 110 10.75 -16.08 -12.16
N LYS A 111 11.28 -17.26 -11.79
CA LYS A 111 10.91 -17.86 -10.50
C LYS A 111 11.55 -17.04 -9.37
N LEU A 112 10.73 -16.58 -8.43
CA LEU A 112 11.21 -15.90 -7.24
C LEU A 112 12.05 -16.87 -6.39
N THR A 113 13.21 -16.42 -5.92
CA THR A 113 14.03 -17.21 -5.01
C THR A 113 13.41 -17.21 -3.60
N ASP A 114 13.78 -18.20 -2.79
CA ASP A 114 13.25 -18.26 -1.41
C ASP A 114 13.81 -17.12 -0.56
N GLU A 115 15.04 -16.70 -0.79
CA GLU A 115 15.65 -15.54 -0.13
C GLU A 115 14.87 -14.25 -0.42
N LEU A 116 14.52 -14.02 -1.70
CA LEU A 116 13.73 -12.85 -2.08
C LEU A 116 12.35 -12.86 -1.41
N ARG A 117 11.71 -14.04 -1.35
CA ARG A 117 10.39 -14.20 -0.73
C ARG A 117 10.43 -13.92 0.78
N VAL A 118 11.45 -14.44 1.46
CA VAL A 118 11.67 -14.22 2.91
C VAL A 118 11.93 -12.75 3.18
N GLU A 119 12.82 -12.11 2.40
CA GLU A 119 13.14 -10.70 2.58
C GLU A 119 11.93 -9.79 2.31
N ALA A 120 11.14 -10.09 1.27
CA ALA A 120 9.91 -9.34 0.98
C ALA A 120 8.89 -9.49 2.13
N ALA A 121 8.71 -10.70 2.67
CA ALA A 121 7.84 -10.94 3.80
C ALA A 121 8.32 -10.19 5.05
N ALA A 122 9.62 -10.22 5.35
CA ALA A 122 10.21 -9.49 6.48
C ALA A 122 9.96 -7.98 6.40
N ARG A 123 10.08 -7.38 5.21
CA ARG A 123 9.78 -5.95 5.00
C ARG A 123 8.31 -5.61 5.23
N TYR A 124 7.40 -6.47 4.77
CA TYR A 124 5.97 -6.25 5.03
C TYR A 124 5.63 -6.37 6.51
N MET A 125 6.24 -7.33 7.21
CA MET A 125 6.10 -7.46 8.66
C MET A 125 6.63 -6.22 9.39
N GLU A 126 7.80 -5.73 9.00
CA GLU A 126 8.41 -4.51 9.58
C GLU A 126 7.47 -3.30 9.42
N VAL A 127 6.82 -3.13 8.26
CA VAL A 127 5.82 -2.05 8.10
C VAL A 127 4.64 -2.24 9.05
N VAL A 128 4.10 -3.45 9.15
CA VAL A 128 2.95 -3.72 10.03
C VAL A 128 3.31 -3.46 11.49
N GLU A 129 4.45 -3.97 11.95
CA GLU A 129 4.92 -3.78 13.32
C GLU A 129 5.18 -2.31 13.64
N ASN A 130 5.86 -1.59 12.74
CA ASN A 130 6.12 -0.16 12.90
C ASN A 130 4.81 0.63 12.90
N PHE A 131 3.89 0.33 11.99
CA PHE A 131 2.64 1.09 11.84
C PHE A 131 1.64 0.83 12.96
N THR A 132 1.58 -0.39 13.49
CA THR A 132 0.69 -0.77 14.60
C THR A 132 1.30 -0.47 15.96
N GLY A 133 2.63 -0.54 16.07
CA GLY A 133 3.37 -0.50 17.34
C GLY A 133 3.34 -1.84 18.09
N GLU A 134 2.90 -2.91 17.44
CA GLU A 134 2.77 -4.25 18.04
C GLU A 134 3.54 -5.28 17.19
N PRO A 135 4.23 -6.24 17.83
CA PRO A 135 4.92 -7.30 17.12
C PRO A 135 3.91 -8.19 16.40
N MET A 136 4.22 -8.56 15.17
CA MET A 136 3.36 -9.42 14.36
C MET A 136 3.44 -10.87 14.88
N GLN A 137 2.30 -11.41 15.27
CA GLN A 137 2.20 -12.82 15.64
C GLN A 137 1.90 -13.63 14.37
N LEU A 138 2.85 -14.48 13.99
CA LEU A 138 2.69 -15.38 12.86
C LEU A 138 2.10 -16.71 13.33
N GLU A 139 0.89 -17.00 12.91
CA GLU A 139 0.32 -18.34 12.99
C GLU A 139 0.70 -19.13 11.74
N VAL A 140 1.45 -20.22 11.93
CA VAL A 140 1.80 -21.12 10.85
C VAL A 140 0.68 -22.15 10.71
N GLY A 141 -0.10 -22.03 9.64
CA GLY A 141 -1.23 -22.91 9.38
C GLY A 141 -1.81 -22.74 7.97
N PRO A 142 -2.85 -23.51 7.63
CA PRO A 142 -3.57 -23.34 6.37
C PRO A 142 -4.22 -21.95 6.31
N VAL A 143 -3.76 -21.11 5.39
CA VAL A 143 -4.24 -19.73 5.22
C VAL A 143 -5.76 -19.70 4.97
N ASP A 144 -6.26 -20.65 4.18
CA ASP A 144 -7.67 -20.74 3.83
C ASP A 144 -8.57 -20.93 5.07
N GLU A 145 -8.17 -21.79 6.00
CA GLU A 145 -8.92 -22.03 7.23
C GLU A 145 -8.95 -20.78 8.13
N SER A 146 -7.83 -20.09 8.23
CA SER A 146 -7.72 -18.82 8.96
C SER A 146 -8.63 -17.75 8.37
N ILE A 147 -8.61 -17.56 7.05
CA ILE A 147 -9.48 -16.63 6.34
C ILE A 147 -10.96 -16.98 6.54
N TYR A 148 -11.33 -18.25 6.37
CA TYR A 148 -12.69 -18.69 6.59
C TYR A 148 -13.19 -18.44 8.01
N SER A 149 -12.37 -18.68 9.02
CA SER A 149 -12.74 -18.44 10.41
C SER A 149 -13.02 -16.96 10.71
N ILE A 150 -12.27 -16.05 10.08
CA ILE A 150 -12.43 -14.61 10.24
C ILE A 150 -13.64 -14.08 9.46
N LEU A 151 -13.85 -14.55 8.23
CA LEU A 151 -14.88 -14.02 7.35
C LEU A 151 -16.26 -14.64 7.57
N ASN A 152 -16.34 -15.88 8.07
CA ASN A 152 -17.61 -16.59 8.25
C ASN A 152 -18.67 -15.84 9.08
N PRO A 153 -18.31 -15.09 10.16
CA PRO A 153 -19.29 -14.28 10.88
C PRO A 153 -19.92 -13.14 10.05
N PHE A 154 -19.34 -12.79 8.93
CA PHE A 154 -19.81 -11.72 8.02
C PHE A 154 -20.42 -12.25 6.73
N ALA A 155 -20.46 -13.60 6.53
CA ALA A 155 -21.11 -14.22 5.39
C ALA A 155 -22.64 -14.11 5.56
N TYR A 156 -23.32 -13.51 4.56
CA TYR A 156 -24.77 -13.39 4.49
C TYR A 156 -25.37 -14.56 3.70
#